data_8799812df89701b28773238fbc6501f1
#
_entry.id   8799812df89701b28773238fbc6501f1
#
_cell.length_a   1.000
_cell.length_b   1.000
_cell.length_c   1.000
_cell.angle_alpha   90.00
_cell.angle_beta   90.00
_cell.angle_gamma   90.00
#
_symmetry.space_group_name_H-M   'P 1'
#
loop_
_entity.id
_entity.type
_entity.pdbx_description
1 polymer ?
#
loop_
_entity_poly.entity_id
_entity_poly.type
_entity_poly.pdbx_seq_one_letter_code
_entity_poly.pdbx_strand_id
1 'polypeptide(L)'
;MKALLHSLFALALVLQLALAGEVRAASSPQACLEGISAAMQAGDADGFASLVDIDAIAAQGLEELEKASKDPNLAQWLPPVVSLMASKGALTNATVQPFMVREIRNFVLFGVGSGAFGGAPATDYKSASMLGPLFAMASMGKKTIGQTGTPEPMGQGRALVKFTVHDEDNGCDYPVQGVFAEEGGGWRLAAIRNFPELILQISMEVQD
;
A
#
# COMPACT_ATOMS: atom_id res chain seq x y z
N MET A 1 -40.55 -14.71 -29.70
CA MET A 1 -39.72 -15.16 -28.58
C MET A 1 -38.24 -14.78 -28.68
N LYS A 2 -37.54 -14.90 -29.86
CA LYS A 2 -36.12 -14.50 -30.00
C LYS A 2 -35.84 -13.02 -29.76
N ALA A 3 -36.71 -12.09 -30.19
CA ALA A 3 -36.54 -10.65 -30.01
C ALA A 3 -36.58 -10.18 -28.55
N LEU A 4 -37.43 -10.81 -27.71
CA LEU A 4 -37.53 -10.50 -26.28
C LEU A 4 -36.27 -10.94 -25.51
N LEU A 5 -35.63 -12.05 -25.92
CA LEU A 5 -34.40 -12.54 -25.28
C LEU A 5 -33.20 -11.61 -25.55
N HIS A 6 -33.11 -11.02 -26.76
CA HIS A 6 -32.06 -10.07 -27.11
C HIS A 6 -32.19 -8.73 -26.37
N SER A 7 -33.42 -8.26 -26.14
CA SER A 7 -33.67 -7.03 -25.35
C SER A 7 -33.32 -7.20 -23.88
N LEU A 8 -33.57 -8.35 -23.28
CA LEU A 8 -33.18 -8.65 -21.89
C LEU A 8 -31.68 -8.77 -21.72
N PHE A 9 -30.98 -9.34 -22.71
CA PHE A 9 -29.52 -9.47 -22.69
C PHE A 9 -28.84 -8.11 -22.86
N ALA A 10 -29.36 -7.23 -23.74
CA ALA A 10 -28.87 -5.87 -23.90
C ALA A 10 -29.09 -5.02 -22.64
N LEU A 11 -30.23 -5.15 -21.96
CA LEU A 11 -30.54 -4.45 -20.71
C LEU A 11 -29.64 -4.92 -19.55
N ALA A 12 -29.34 -6.22 -19.45
CA ALA A 12 -28.42 -6.78 -18.48
C ALA A 12 -26.98 -6.31 -18.73
N LEU A 13 -26.54 -6.20 -19.99
CA LEU A 13 -25.22 -5.70 -20.35
C LEU A 13 -25.06 -4.20 -20.03
N VAL A 14 -26.08 -3.39 -20.27
CA VAL A 14 -26.10 -1.95 -19.92
C VAL A 14 -26.12 -1.76 -18.40
N LEU A 15 -26.82 -2.63 -17.65
CA LEU A 15 -26.83 -2.58 -16.18
C LEU A 15 -25.47 -3.00 -15.58
N GLN A 16 -24.75 -3.92 -16.22
CA GLN A 16 -23.39 -4.31 -15.81
C GLN A 16 -22.34 -3.22 -16.12
N LEU A 17 -22.52 -2.46 -17.20
CA LEU A 17 -21.68 -1.30 -17.52
C LEU A 17 -21.94 -0.11 -16.56
N ALA A 18 -23.12 0.00 -15.99
CA ALA A 18 -23.44 1.01 -14.97
C ALA A 18 -22.91 0.62 -13.56
N LEU A 19 -22.58 -0.67 -13.37
CA LEU A 19 -21.93 -1.19 -12.14
C LEU A 19 -20.40 -1.29 -12.29
N ALA A 20 -19.83 -1.02 -13.50
CA ALA A 20 -18.42 -0.74 -13.65
C ALA A 20 -18.14 0.60 -12.95
N GLY A 21 -17.75 0.51 -11.68
CA GLY A 21 -17.73 1.61 -10.73
C GLY A 21 -17.00 2.82 -11.30
N GLU A 22 -17.70 3.93 -11.38
CA GLU A 22 -17.04 5.22 -11.25
C GLU A 22 -16.12 5.11 -10.05
N VAL A 23 -14.82 5.32 -10.24
CA VAL A 23 -13.87 5.53 -9.14
C VAL A 23 -14.36 6.78 -8.43
N ARG A 24 -15.30 6.58 -7.50
CA ARG A 24 -15.93 7.66 -6.78
C ARG A 24 -14.89 8.19 -5.82
N ALA A 25 -14.42 9.40 -6.08
CA ALA A 25 -13.50 10.07 -5.19
C ALA A 25 -14.00 9.94 -3.75
N ALA A 26 -13.14 9.47 -2.85
CA ALA A 26 -13.53 9.22 -1.46
C ALA A 26 -13.95 10.54 -0.79
N SER A 27 -15.13 10.58 -0.19
CA SER A 27 -15.72 11.80 0.36
C SER A 27 -15.14 12.21 1.72
N SER A 28 -14.36 11.33 2.35
CA SER A 28 -13.71 11.55 3.64
C SER A 28 -12.48 10.65 3.79
N PRO A 29 -11.55 10.95 4.74
CA PRO A 29 -10.44 10.05 5.05
C PRO A 29 -10.89 8.64 5.45
N GLN A 30 -11.99 8.52 6.18
CA GLN A 30 -12.56 7.22 6.56
C GLN A 30 -13.09 6.46 5.36
N ALA A 31 -13.87 7.11 4.48
CA ALA A 31 -14.36 6.49 3.25
C ALA A 31 -13.20 6.06 2.33
N CYS A 32 -12.09 6.81 2.33
CA CYS A 32 -10.86 6.44 1.63
C CYS A 32 -10.25 5.15 2.21
N LEU A 33 -10.13 5.06 3.53
CA LEU A 33 -9.57 3.88 4.21
C LEU A 33 -10.44 2.63 4.01
N GLU A 34 -11.76 2.79 4.05
CA GLU A 34 -12.73 1.73 3.72
C GLU A 34 -12.59 1.28 2.26
N GLY A 35 -12.43 2.24 1.34
CA GLY A 35 -12.16 1.97 -0.07
C GLY A 35 -10.85 1.21 -0.30
N ILE A 36 -9.78 1.58 0.41
CA ILE A 36 -8.49 0.88 0.38
C ILE A 36 -8.68 -0.58 0.83
N SER A 37 -9.37 -0.81 1.93
CA SER A 37 -9.66 -2.15 2.44
C SER A 37 -10.48 -2.98 1.43
N ALA A 38 -11.52 -2.38 0.86
CA ALA A 38 -12.37 -3.03 -0.15
C ALA A 38 -11.59 -3.38 -1.42
N ALA A 39 -10.73 -2.48 -1.91
CA ALA A 39 -9.90 -2.70 -3.09
C ALA A 39 -8.89 -3.85 -2.87
N MET A 40 -8.26 -3.92 -1.70
CA MET A 40 -7.38 -5.04 -1.35
C MET A 40 -8.13 -6.38 -1.34
N GLN A 41 -9.32 -6.43 -0.73
CA GLN A 41 -10.13 -7.64 -0.66
C GLN A 41 -10.66 -8.09 -2.03
N ALA A 42 -10.97 -7.14 -2.91
CA ALA A 42 -11.48 -7.40 -4.26
C ALA A 42 -10.37 -7.73 -5.28
N GLY A 43 -9.09 -7.51 -4.94
CA GLY A 43 -7.99 -7.58 -5.91
C GLY A 43 -8.01 -6.44 -6.94
N ASP A 44 -8.63 -5.29 -6.58
CA ASP A 44 -8.75 -4.12 -7.44
C ASP A 44 -7.52 -3.21 -7.31
N ALA A 45 -6.48 -3.52 -8.09
CA ALA A 45 -5.23 -2.77 -8.08
C ALA A 45 -5.39 -1.32 -8.55
N ASP A 46 -6.27 -1.06 -9.51
CA ASP A 46 -6.51 0.30 -10.03
C ASP A 46 -7.28 1.14 -9.01
N GLY A 47 -8.33 0.58 -8.40
CA GLY A 47 -9.05 1.20 -7.29
C GLY A 47 -8.13 1.51 -6.13
N PHE A 48 -7.26 0.58 -5.73
CA PHE A 48 -6.25 0.79 -4.69
C PHE A 48 -5.31 1.96 -5.06
N ALA A 49 -4.75 1.95 -6.27
CA ALA A 49 -3.82 3.00 -6.75
C ALA A 49 -4.48 4.39 -6.83
N SER A 50 -5.79 4.46 -7.00
CA SER A 50 -6.54 5.73 -6.99
C SER A 50 -6.67 6.33 -5.59
N LEU A 51 -6.66 5.49 -4.54
CA LEU A 51 -6.86 5.88 -3.14
C LEU A 51 -5.56 6.02 -2.35
N VAL A 52 -4.43 5.50 -2.88
CA VAL A 52 -3.13 5.52 -2.20
C VAL A 52 -2.08 6.16 -3.10
N ASP A 53 -1.36 7.14 -2.58
CA ASP A 53 -0.16 7.68 -3.24
C ASP A 53 1.05 6.77 -2.95
N ILE A 54 1.08 5.63 -3.65
CA ILE A 54 2.11 4.61 -3.45
C ILE A 54 3.51 5.18 -3.69
N ASP A 55 3.65 6.05 -4.67
CA ASP A 55 4.95 6.61 -5.05
C ASP A 55 5.49 7.55 -3.97
N ALA A 56 4.65 8.44 -3.42
CA ALA A 56 5.03 9.32 -2.32
C ALA A 56 5.37 8.52 -1.04
N ILE A 57 4.55 7.52 -0.71
CA ILE A 57 4.77 6.67 0.47
C ILE A 57 6.04 5.82 0.31
N ALA A 58 6.29 5.27 -0.88
CA ALA A 58 7.50 4.51 -1.15
C ALA A 58 8.75 5.40 -1.06
N ALA A 59 8.72 6.61 -1.64
CA ALA A 59 9.83 7.57 -1.54
C ALA A 59 10.11 7.95 -0.07
N GLN A 60 9.05 8.25 0.71
CA GLN A 60 9.17 8.51 2.14
C GLN A 60 9.80 7.32 2.88
N GLY A 61 9.36 6.09 2.61
CA GLY A 61 9.91 4.89 3.21
C GLY A 61 11.41 4.71 2.93
N LEU A 62 11.85 4.97 1.69
CA LEU A 62 13.27 4.93 1.32
C LEU A 62 14.10 5.99 2.07
N GLU A 63 13.57 7.20 2.25
CA GLU A 63 14.22 8.25 3.03
C GLU A 63 14.36 7.86 4.50
N GLU A 64 13.31 7.30 5.11
CA GLU A 64 13.36 6.88 6.51
C GLU A 64 14.30 5.67 6.70
N LEU A 65 14.35 4.73 5.77
CA LEU A 65 15.34 3.63 5.78
C LEU A 65 16.76 4.15 5.69
N GLU A 66 17.03 5.16 4.85
CA GLU A 66 18.36 5.76 4.78
C GLU A 66 18.74 6.49 6.06
N LYS A 67 17.77 7.17 6.72
CA LYS A 67 17.99 7.79 8.03
C LYS A 67 18.26 6.72 9.09
N ALA A 68 17.44 5.65 9.14
CA ALA A 68 17.61 4.55 10.07
C ALA A 68 18.97 3.86 9.94
N SER A 69 19.51 3.76 8.72
CA SER A 69 20.84 3.16 8.48
C SER A 69 22.01 3.96 9.11
N LYS A 70 21.80 5.22 9.43
CA LYS A 70 22.79 6.10 10.06
C LYS A 70 22.77 6.01 11.59
N ASP A 71 21.72 5.42 12.17
CA ASP A 71 21.62 5.12 13.60
C ASP A 71 22.19 3.70 13.85
N PRO A 72 23.29 3.55 14.63
CA PRO A 72 23.87 2.23 14.91
C PRO A 72 22.89 1.25 15.57
N ASN A 73 21.93 1.76 16.37
CA ASN A 73 20.94 0.92 17.02
C ASN A 73 19.89 0.37 16.06
N LEU A 74 19.60 1.10 14.97
CA LEU A 74 18.65 0.68 13.94
C LEU A 74 19.35 -0.05 12.80
N ALA A 75 20.54 0.38 12.42
CA ALA A 75 21.30 -0.19 11.30
C ALA A 75 21.55 -1.70 11.44
N GLN A 76 21.75 -2.19 12.68
CA GLN A 76 21.97 -3.61 12.97
C GLN A 76 20.74 -4.49 12.61
N TRP A 77 19.57 -3.92 12.58
CA TRP A 77 18.30 -4.60 12.29
C TRP A 77 17.93 -4.58 10.81
N LEU A 78 18.56 -3.73 10.01
CA LEU A 78 18.26 -3.64 8.59
C LEU A 78 18.83 -4.86 7.83
N PRO A 79 18.10 -5.41 6.83
CA PRO A 79 18.62 -6.42 5.95
C PRO A 79 19.95 -5.99 5.33
N PRO A 80 20.97 -6.86 5.20
CA PRO A 80 22.31 -6.48 4.76
C PRO A 80 22.36 -5.71 3.43
N VAL A 81 21.49 -6.07 2.48
CA VAL A 81 21.39 -5.39 1.18
C VAL A 81 20.83 -3.96 1.33
N VAL A 82 19.84 -3.75 2.20
CA VAL A 82 19.29 -2.42 2.50
C VAL A 82 20.36 -1.57 3.19
N SER A 83 21.02 -2.12 4.20
CA SER A 83 22.08 -1.45 4.94
C SER A 83 23.22 -1.04 4.01
N LEU A 84 23.65 -1.91 3.08
CA LEU A 84 24.67 -1.59 2.09
C LEU A 84 24.22 -0.46 1.15
N MET A 85 23.01 -0.51 0.62
CA MET A 85 22.50 0.52 -0.28
C MET A 85 22.34 1.86 0.44
N ALA A 86 21.79 1.85 1.65
CA ALA A 86 21.60 3.04 2.47
C ALA A 86 22.94 3.68 2.87
N SER A 87 23.95 2.89 3.24
CA SER A 87 25.30 3.38 3.58
C SER A 87 26.00 4.07 2.40
N LYS A 88 25.59 3.77 1.18
CA LYS A 88 26.09 4.41 -0.06
C LYS A 88 25.22 5.60 -0.49
N GLY A 89 24.17 5.97 0.25
CA GLY A 89 23.21 7.00 -0.15
C GLY A 89 22.43 6.63 -1.41
N ALA A 90 22.29 5.32 -1.70
CA ALA A 90 21.64 4.87 -2.91
C ALA A 90 20.12 4.93 -2.83
N LEU A 91 19.54 4.86 -1.62
CA LEU A 91 18.08 4.83 -1.44
C LEU A 91 17.42 6.17 -1.81
N THR A 92 18.11 7.28 -1.60
CA THR A 92 17.62 8.64 -1.91
C THR A 92 18.34 9.29 -3.10
N ASN A 93 19.21 8.53 -3.79
CA ASN A 93 19.89 9.02 -4.98
C ASN A 93 18.89 9.31 -6.10
N ALA A 94 18.96 10.51 -6.68
CA ALA A 94 18.01 11.00 -7.69
C ALA A 94 17.90 10.08 -8.94
N THR A 95 18.91 9.29 -9.25
CA THR A 95 18.89 8.34 -10.37
C THR A 95 18.32 6.98 -9.96
N VAL A 96 18.54 6.54 -8.72
CA VAL A 96 18.18 5.20 -8.23
C VAL A 96 16.80 5.20 -7.59
N GLN A 97 16.47 6.22 -6.81
CA GLN A 97 15.21 6.30 -6.07
C GLN A 97 13.95 6.11 -6.95
N PRO A 98 13.81 6.76 -8.14
CA PRO A 98 12.63 6.56 -8.99
C PRO A 98 12.48 5.11 -9.47
N PHE A 99 13.59 4.41 -9.71
CA PHE A 99 13.58 2.99 -10.05
C PHE A 99 13.07 2.16 -8.86
N MET A 100 13.56 2.42 -7.64
CA MET A 100 13.14 1.70 -6.44
C MET A 100 11.68 1.95 -6.12
N VAL A 101 11.21 3.19 -6.21
CA VAL A 101 9.80 3.57 -6.03
C VAL A 101 8.91 2.78 -6.98
N ARG A 102 9.29 2.72 -8.27
CA ARG A 102 8.54 1.95 -9.27
C ARG A 102 8.48 0.46 -8.93
N GLU A 103 9.58 -0.13 -8.48
CA GLU A 103 9.61 -1.56 -8.11
C GLU A 103 8.75 -1.84 -6.86
N ILE A 104 8.78 -0.96 -5.86
CA ILE A 104 7.90 -1.04 -4.69
C ILE A 104 6.44 -0.93 -5.12
N ARG A 105 6.12 0.04 -5.99
CA ARG A 105 4.78 0.18 -6.55
C ARG A 105 4.31 -1.10 -7.24
N ASN A 106 5.15 -1.67 -8.11
CA ASN A 106 4.83 -2.90 -8.84
C ASN A 106 4.56 -4.06 -7.88
N PHE A 107 5.36 -4.21 -6.82
CA PHE A 107 5.17 -5.21 -5.79
C PHE A 107 3.83 -5.05 -5.07
N VAL A 108 3.51 -3.83 -4.61
CA VAL A 108 2.25 -3.53 -3.91
C VAL A 108 1.05 -3.81 -4.80
N LEU A 109 1.07 -3.31 -6.06
CA LEU A 109 -0.02 -3.52 -7.01
C LEU A 109 -0.17 -4.99 -7.41
N PHE A 110 0.93 -5.76 -7.47
CA PHE A 110 0.88 -7.19 -7.66
C PHE A 110 0.21 -7.90 -6.47
N GLY A 111 0.56 -7.53 -5.24
CA GLY A 111 -0.04 -8.09 -4.02
C GLY A 111 -1.55 -7.87 -3.96
N VAL A 112 -2.01 -6.67 -4.34
CA VAL A 112 -3.44 -6.36 -4.46
C VAL A 112 -4.05 -7.11 -5.64
N GLY A 113 -3.53 -6.94 -6.85
CA GLY A 113 -4.13 -7.44 -8.10
C GLY A 113 -4.16 -8.97 -8.21
N SER A 114 -3.22 -9.67 -7.58
CA SER A 114 -3.27 -11.13 -7.45
C SER A 114 -4.30 -11.62 -6.42
N GLY A 115 -4.86 -10.71 -5.63
CA GLY A 115 -5.75 -11.04 -4.52
C GLY A 115 -5.03 -11.56 -3.27
N ALA A 116 -3.70 -11.65 -3.28
CA ALA A 116 -2.93 -12.18 -2.14
C ALA A 116 -3.16 -11.34 -0.87
N PHE A 117 -3.18 -10.02 -0.98
CA PHE A 117 -3.51 -9.14 0.15
C PHE A 117 -4.97 -9.22 0.59
N GLY A 118 -5.86 -9.77 -0.24
CA GLY A 118 -7.25 -10.10 0.10
C GLY A 118 -7.44 -11.51 0.65
N GLY A 119 -6.38 -12.35 0.68
CA GLY A 119 -6.42 -13.72 1.19
C GLY A 119 -6.52 -14.80 0.11
N ALA A 120 -6.36 -14.48 -1.17
CA ALA A 120 -6.13 -15.48 -2.18
C ALA A 120 -4.76 -16.16 -1.96
N PRO A 121 -4.58 -17.42 -2.41
CA PRO A 121 -3.28 -18.08 -2.30
C PRO A 121 -2.17 -17.19 -2.87
N ALA A 122 -1.13 -16.95 -2.07
CA ALA A 122 -0.01 -16.13 -2.48
C ALA A 122 0.69 -16.77 -3.67
N THR A 123 1.01 -15.94 -4.67
CA THR A 123 1.82 -16.32 -5.81
C THR A 123 3.18 -15.66 -5.67
N ASP A 124 4.25 -16.37 -6.05
CA ASP A 124 5.60 -15.81 -5.98
C ASP A 124 5.70 -14.54 -6.83
N TYR A 125 6.03 -13.43 -6.20
CA TYR A 125 6.41 -12.23 -6.91
C TYR A 125 7.84 -12.37 -7.44
N LYS A 126 7.97 -12.56 -8.74
CA LYS A 126 9.27 -12.65 -9.41
C LYS A 126 9.61 -11.29 -10.00
N SER A 127 10.28 -10.46 -9.23
CA SER A 127 10.92 -9.26 -9.77
C SER A 127 12.24 -9.65 -10.42
N ALA A 128 12.44 -9.24 -11.67
CA ALA A 128 13.74 -9.30 -12.34
C ALA A 128 14.71 -8.21 -11.85
N SER A 129 14.27 -7.39 -10.88
CA SER A 129 15.03 -6.26 -10.35
C SER A 129 16.04 -6.67 -9.29
N MET A 130 16.95 -5.74 -8.98
CA MET A 130 17.88 -5.86 -7.84
C MET A 130 17.18 -6.00 -6.48
N LEU A 131 15.91 -5.61 -6.40
CA LEU A 131 15.08 -5.67 -5.18
C LEU A 131 14.34 -7.00 -5.05
N GLY A 132 14.40 -7.89 -6.04
CA GLY A 132 13.74 -9.21 -5.99
C GLY A 132 13.97 -9.96 -4.67
N PRO A 133 15.21 -10.04 -4.14
CA PRO A 133 15.48 -10.68 -2.85
C PRO A 133 14.78 -10.01 -1.66
N LEU A 134 14.58 -8.68 -1.68
CA LEU A 134 13.85 -7.96 -0.64
C LEU A 134 12.36 -8.28 -0.69
N PHE A 135 11.78 -8.30 -1.89
CA PHE A 135 10.38 -8.66 -2.06
C PHE A 135 10.10 -10.14 -1.75
N ALA A 136 11.07 -11.03 -1.96
CA ALA A 136 10.95 -12.42 -1.55
C ALA A 136 10.86 -12.61 -0.02
N MET A 137 11.33 -11.62 0.76
CA MET A 137 11.21 -11.61 2.22
C MET A 137 9.93 -10.89 2.72
N ALA A 138 9.26 -10.13 1.84
CA ALA A 138 8.06 -9.43 2.20
C ALA A 138 6.86 -10.39 2.23
N SER A 139 6.03 -10.26 3.27
CA SER A 139 4.81 -11.04 3.39
C SER A 139 3.84 -10.74 2.23
N MET A 140 3.40 -11.79 1.56
CA MET A 140 2.36 -11.75 0.53
C MET A 140 1.01 -12.24 1.07
N GLY A 141 0.88 -12.45 2.37
CA GLY A 141 -0.34 -12.90 3.00
C GLY A 141 -1.41 -11.82 3.12
N LYS A 142 -2.58 -12.24 3.56
CA LYS A 142 -3.74 -11.38 3.72
C LYS A 142 -3.46 -10.23 4.69
N LYS A 143 -3.87 -9.04 4.28
CA LYS A 143 -3.80 -7.81 5.07
C LYS A 143 -5.22 -7.35 5.40
N THR A 144 -5.49 -7.08 6.67
CA THR A 144 -6.77 -6.53 7.10
C THR A 144 -6.57 -5.22 7.84
N ILE A 145 -7.46 -4.26 7.57
CA ILE A 145 -7.46 -2.96 8.26
C ILE A 145 -8.44 -3.06 9.43
N GLY A 146 -7.97 -2.77 10.63
CA GLY A 146 -8.75 -2.79 11.87
C GLY A 146 -8.52 -1.55 12.72
N GLN A 147 -9.23 -1.45 13.85
CA GLN A 147 -9.09 -0.42 14.88
C GLN A 147 -8.91 1.01 14.34
N THR A 148 -9.84 1.46 13.48
CA THR A 148 -9.77 2.79 12.88
C THR A 148 -10.19 3.87 13.86
N GLY A 149 -9.30 4.84 14.11
CA GLY A 149 -9.58 6.04 14.91
C GLY A 149 -10.35 7.11 14.16
N THR A 150 -10.86 8.10 14.91
CA THR A 150 -11.49 9.28 14.32
C THR A 150 -10.45 10.13 13.58
N PRO A 151 -10.75 10.66 12.37
CA PRO A 151 -9.84 11.57 11.68
C PRO A 151 -9.55 12.84 12.49
N GLU A 152 -8.27 13.15 12.66
CA GLU A 152 -7.77 14.36 13.32
C GLU A 152 -7.40 15.39 12.23
N PRO A 153 -8.10 16.54 12.10
CA PRO A 153 -7.77 17.54 11.10
C PRO A 153 -6.35 18.09 11.29
N MET A 154 -5.58 18.20 10.21
CA MET A 154 -4.23 18.79 10.20
C MET A 154 -4.17 20.16 9.50
N GLY A 155 -5.29 20.66 8.99
CA GLY A 155 -5.35 21.86 8.15
C GLY A 155 -4.99 21.59 6.68
N GLN A 156 -5.24 22.58 5.80
CA GLN A 156 -4.89 22.52 4.37
C GLN A 156 -5.41 21.28 3.63
N GLY A 157 -6.65 20.85 3.91
CA GLY A 157 -7.21 19.65 3.29
C GLY A 157 -6.48 18.35 3.67
N ARG A 158 -5.88 18.28 4.88
CA ARG A 158 -5.19 17.09 5.39
C ARG A 158 -5.80 16.61 6.69
N ALA A 159 -5.76 15.31 6.92
CA ALA A 159 -6.19 14.67 8.16
C ALA A 159 -5.28 13.49 8.53
N LEU A 160 -5.08 13.29 9.82
CA LEU A 160 -4.42 12.11 10.38
C LEU A 160 -5.49 11.08 10.76
N VAL A 161 -5.32 9.83 10.33
CA VAL A 161 -6.13 8.70 10.79
C VAL A 161 -5.19 7.64 11.36
N LYS A 162 -5.47 7.17 12.56
CA LYS A 162 -4.78 6.04 13.18
C LYS A 162 -5.58 4.78 12.89
N PHE A 163 -4.91 3.75 12.41
CA PHE A 163 -5.52 2.45 12.14
C PHE A 163 -4.49 1.34 12.31
N THR A 164 -4.95 0.10 12.39
CA THR A 164 -4.06 -1.07 12.47
C THR A 164 -4.13 -1.84 11.17
N VAL A 165 -2.98 -2.27 10.65
CA VAL A 165 -2.89 -3.28 9.60
C VAL A 165 -2.48 -4.58 10.24
N HIS A 166 -3.32 -5.60 10.16
CA HIS A 166 -3.01 -6.95 10.58
C HIS A 166 -2.48 -7.75 9.39
N ASP A 167 -1.35 -8.42 9.57
CA ASP A 167 -0.77 -9.33 8.60
C ASP A 167 -1.00 -10.78 9.07
N GLU A 168 -1.82 -11.53 8.33
CA GLU A 168 -2.18 -12.90 8.71
C GLU A 168 -1.03 -13.90 8.56
N ASP A 169 0.00 -13.62 7.74
CA ASP A 169 1.13 -14.54 7.55
C ASP A 169 2.03 -14.62 8.78
N ASN A 170 2.31 -13.49 9.40
CA ASN A 170 3.16 -13.41 10.59
C ASN A 170 2.37 -13.18 11.88
N GLY A 171 1.06 -12.96 11.80
CA GLY A 171 0.17 -12.71 12.91
C GLY A 171 0.39 -11.36 13.61
N CYS A 172 1.09 -10.42 12.96
CA CYS A 172 1.48 -9.15 13.56
C CYS A 172 0.49 -8.02 13.26
N ASP A 173 0.34 -7.13 14.23
CA ASP A 173 -0.42 -5.89 14.13
C ASP A 173 0.51 -4.69 13.97
N TYR A 174 0.33 -3.93 12.89
CA TYR A 174 1.09 -2.72 12.60
C TYR A 174 0.23 -1.48 12.84
N PRO A 175 0.48 -0.71 13.92
CA PRO A 175 -0.23 0.54 14.17
C PRO A 175 0.25 1.62 13.20
N VAL A 176 -0.62 2.06 12.31
CA VAL A 176 -0.33 3.03 11.26
C VAL A 176 -0.94 4.38 11.58
N GLN A 177 -0.18 5.46 11.40
CA GLN A 177 -0.64 6.84 11.42
C GLN A 177 -0.65 7.39 9.99
N GLY A 178 -1.75 7.16 9.27
CA GLY A 178 -1.91 7.59 7.89
C GLY A 178 -2.25 9.07 7.78
N VAL A 179 -1.53 9.80 6.93
CA VAL A 179 -1.85 11.17 6.56
C VAL A 179 -2.62 11.14 5.25
N PHE A 180 -3.87 11.55 5.31
CA PHE A 180 -4.74 11.66 4.16
C PHE A 180 -4.74 13.11 3.65
N ALA A 181 -4.78 13.27 2.33
CA ALA A 181 -4.87 14.58 1.67
C ALA A 181 -6.09 14.61 0.74
N GLU A 182 -6.75 15.76 0.70
CA GLU A 182 -7.83 16.01 -0.24
C GLU A 182 -7.25 16.54 -1.55
N GLU A 183 -7.41 15.77 -2.64
CA GLU A 183 -6.89 16.08 -3.96
C GLU A 183 -7.95 15.80 -5.03
N GLY A 184 -8.16 16.73 -5.95
CA GLY A 184 -9.12 16.55 -7.04
C GLY A 184 -10.57 16.30 -6.62
N GLY A 185 -10.95 16.74 -5.42
CA GLY A 185 -12.29 16.54 -4.85
C GLY A 185 -12.47 15.19 -4.15
N GLY A 186 -11.40 14.44 -3.90
CA GLY A 186 -11.40 13.20 -3.14
C GLY A 186 -10.23 13.07 -2.19
N TRP A 187 -10.35 12.14 -1.23
CA TRP A 187 -9.31 11.86 -0.24
C TRP A 187 -8.42 10.71 -0.69
N ARG A 188 -7.11 10.84 -0.46
CA ARG A 188 -6.09 9.81 -0.71
C ARG A 188 -5.18 9.66 0.50
N LEU A 189 -4.69 8.45 0.76
CA LEU A 189 -3.59 8.21 1.69
C LEU A 189 -2.29 8.70 1.04
N ALA A 190 -1.72 9.78 1.55
CA ALA A 190 -0.59 10.48 0.94
C ALA A 190 0.75 10.26 1.66
N ALA A 191 0.74 9.91 2.95
CA ALA A 191 1.96 9.66 3.71
C ALA A 191 1.69 8.80 4.96
N ILE A 192 2.74 8.25 5.54
CA ILE A 192 2.73 7.54 6.82
C ILE A 192 3.57 8.32 7.82
N ARG A 193 2.95 8.81 8.89
CA ARG A 193 3.62 9.68 9.86
C ARG A 193 4.62 8.93 10.76
N ASN A 194 4.30 7.69 11.12
CA ASN A 194 5.10 6.88 12.03
C ASN A 194 5.94 5.81 11.31
N PHE A 195 6.49 6.14 10.15
CA PHE A 195 7.38 5.23 9.41
C PHE A 195 8.57 4.73 10.23
N PRO A 196 9.28 5.56 11.03
CA PRO A 196 10.40 5.10 11.82
C PRO A 196 10.04 3.98 12.81
N GLU A 197 8.88 4.10 13.47
CA GLU A 197 8.38 3.10 14.40
C GLU A 197 8.01 1.80 13.69
N LEU A 198 7.40 1.88 12.50
CA LEU A 198 7.07 0.71 11.68
C LEU A 198 8.32 0.00 11.18
N ILE A 199 9.34 0.74 10.71
CA ILE A 199 10.63 0.16 10.31
C ILE A 199 11.25 -0.61 11.47
N LEU A 200 11.27 -0.02 12.66
CA LEU A 200 11.82 -0.67 13.84
C LEU A 200 11.06 -1.96 14.17
N GLN A 201 9.73 -1.91 14.21
CA GLN A 201 8.89 -3.08 14.49
C GLN A 201 9.16 -4.20 13.48
N ILE A 202 9.07 -3.93 12.17
CA ILE A 202 9.31 -4.92 11.10
C ILE A 202 10.72 -5.50 11.19
N SER A 203 11.71 -4.66 11.50
CA SER A 203 13.11 -5.11 11.62
C SER A 203 13.32 -6.08 12.78
N MET A 204 12.58 -5.95 13.87
CA MET A 204 12.66 -6.85 15.02
C MET A 204 12.00 -8.21 14.77
N GLU A 205 10.94 -8.25 13.95
CA GLU A 205 10.19 -9.47 13.62
C GLU A 205 10.97 -10.44 12.71
N VAL A 206 11.88 -9.93 11.87
CA VAL A 206 12.70 -10.76 10.96
C VAL A 206 13.69 -11.67 11.70
N GLN A 207 13.79 -11.57 13.01
CA GLN A 207 14.81 -12.29 13.83
C GLN A 207 14.25 -13.46 14.66
N ASP A 208 12.95 -13.60 14.74
CA ASP A 208 12.28 -14.71 15.40
C ASP A 208 11.93 -15.83 14.39
#